data_38b328c55b209d49c6bffa807b731af0
#
_entry.id   38b328c55b209d49c6bffa807b731af0
#
_cell.length_a   1.000
_cell.length_b   1.000
_cell.length_c   1.000
_cell.angle_alpha   90.00
_cell.angle_beta   90.00
_cell.angle_gamma   90.00
#
_symmetry.space_group_name_H-M   'P 1'
#
loop_
_entity.id
_entity.type
_entity.pdbx_description
1 polymer ?
#
loop_
_entity_poly.entity_id
_entity_poly.type
_entity_poly.pdbx_seq_one_letter_code
_entity_poly.pdbx_strand_id
1 'polypeptide(L)'
;MSETTETIDPADQVPDYQSLMLPVLRAAGQGEIRIGDLIVQLANILGLSEAARTVLLASGRQTVFANRVHWAKTYLAKAGLVEATRRGHFRITTRGEEVMATPPDRIDNRFLAR
;
A
#
# COMPACT_ATOMS: atom_id res chain seq x y z
N MET A 1 -21.45 -31.60 -5.65
CA MET A 1 -21.23 -31.05 -5.40
C MET A 1 -21.33 -30.21 -5.06
N SER A 2 -21.21 -29.78 -4.69
CA SER A 2 -21.27 -28.88 -4.33
C SER A 2 -20.71 -28.20 -4.23
N GLU A 3 -20.29 -27.68 -4.55
CA GLU A 3 -19.67 -26.90 -4.39
C GLU A 3 -19.85 -25.92 -3.83
N THR A 4 -19.63 -25.89 -3.34
CA THR A 4 -19.56 -24.87 -2.48
C THR A 4 -18.84 -23.84 -2.96
N THR A 5 -19.38 -23.01 -3.54
CA THR A 5 -18.74 -21.90 -3.85
C THR A 5 -18.68 -21.08 -2.68
N GLU A 6 -17.62 -21.11 -1.99
CA GLU A 6 -17.32 -20.14 -1.13
C GLU A 6 -17.16 -18.88 -1.84
N THR A 7 -18.02 -17.96 -1.70
CA THR A 7 -17.88 -16.66 -2.25
C THR A 7 -16.88 -15.92 -1.40
N ILE A 8 -15.68 -15.74 -1.89
CA ILE A 8 -14.68 -14.96 -1.20
C ILE A 8 -15.08 -13.50 -1.33
N ASP A 9 -15.24 -12.83 -0.18
CA ASP A 9 -15.53 -11.39 -0.18
C ASP A 9 -14.37 -10.67 -0.90
N PRO A 10 -14.65 -9.86 -1.92
CA PRO A 10 -13.56 -9.13 -2.60
C PRO A 10 -12.64 -8.36 -1.68
N ALA A 11 -13.16 -7.83 -0.56
CA ALA A 11 -12.32 -7.12 0.40
C ALA A 11 -11.27 -8.03 1.04
N ASP A 12 -11.54 -9.34 1.15
CA ASP A 12 -10.59 -10.27 1.72
C ASP A 12 -9.40 -10.55 0.79
N GLN A 13 -9.54 -10.20 -0.50
CA GLN A 13 -8.47 -10.36 -1.47
C GLN A 13 -7.53 -9.16 -1.46
N VAL A 14 -7.89 -8.07 -0.77
CA VAL A 14 -7.08 -6.87 -0.70
C VAL A 14 -6.08 -7.03 0.43
N PRO A 15 -4.76 -6.85 0.17
CA PRO A 15 -3.78 -6.95 1.24
C PRO A 15 -4.04 -5.91 2.33
N ASP A 16 -3.69 -6.22 3.56
CA ASP A 16 -3.82 -5.26 4.64
C ASP A 16 -2.76 -4.16 4.49
N TYR A 17 -2.92 -3.05 5.25
CA TYR A 17 -2.05 -1.90 5.06
C TYR A 17 -0.60 -2.21 5.45
N GLN A 18 -0.36 -3.11 6.40
CA GLN A 18 1.01 -3.45 6.77
C GLN A 18 1.70 -4.24 5.66
N SER A 19 0.97 -5.14 4.99
CA SER A 19 1.50 -5.87 3.84
C SER A 19 1.84 -4.95 2.68
N LEU A 20 1.24 -3.75 2.65
CA LEU A 20 1.47 -2.78 1.58
C LEU A 20 2.64 -1.84 1.88
N MET A 21 3.16 -1.82 3.11
CA MET A 21 4.22 -0.88 3.48
C MET A 21 5.49 -1.07 2.64
N LEU A 22 5.98 -2.29 2.51
CA LEU A 22 7.19 -2.54 1.72
C LEU A 22 6.97 -2.24 0.23
N PRO A 23 5.86 -2.67 -0.40
CA PRO A 23 5.61 -2.29 -1.78
C PRO A 23 5.50 -0.77 -1.99
N VAL A 24 4.89 -0.04 -1.04
CA VAL A 24 4.79 1.41 -1.14
C VAL A 24 6.18 2.05 -1.04
N LEU A 25 6.99 1.62 -0.09
CA LEU A 25 8.34 2.16 0.07
C LEU A 25 9.19 1.86 -1.17
N ARG A 26 9.06 0.65 -1.72
CA ARG A 26 9.80 0.27 -2.93
C ARG A 26 9.44 1.18 -4.09
N ALA A 27 8.16 1.47 -4.27
CA ALA A 27 7.71 2.36 -5.34
C ALA A 27 8.22 3.79 -5.13
N ALA A 28 8.21 4.27 -3.89
CA ALA A 28 8.70 5.61 -3.55
C ALA A 28 10.19 5.74 -3.83
N GLY A 29 10.92 4.61 -3.77
CA GLY A 29 12.36 4.60 -4.04
C GLY A 29 12.73 4.88 -5.47
N GLN A 30 11.75 4.88 -6.37
CA GLN A 30 12.00 5.15 -7.79
C GLN A 30 11.85 6.62 -8.15
N GLY A 31 11.49 7.46 -7.18
CA GLY A 31 11.32 8.89 -7.38
C GLY A 31 10.00 9.38 -6.83
N GLU A 32 9.79 10.69 -6.94
CA GLU A 32 8.54 11.28 -6.50
C GLU A 32 7.37 10.62 -7.22
N ILE A 33 6.32 10.27 -6.47
CA ILE A 33 5.15 9.61 -7.05
C ILE A 33 3.87 10.23 -6.50
N ARG A 34 2.85 10.31 -7.36
CA ARG A 34 1.51 10.75 -6.98
C ARG A 34 0.75 9.55 -6.42
N ILE A 35 0.06 9.76 -5.30
CA ILE A 35 -0.61 8.64 -4.61
C ILE A 35 -1.62 7.91 -5.51
N GLY A 36 -2.34 8.64 -6.37
CA GLY A 36 -3.29 8.02 -7.28
C GLY A 36 -2.61 7.08 -8.27
N ASP A 37 -1.44 7.48 -8.77
CA ASP A 37 -0.67 6.64 -9.70
C ASP A 37 -0.11 5.42 -8.97
N LEU A 38 0.31 5.60 -7.72
CA LEU A 38 0.81 4.50 -6.91
C LEU A 38 -0.27 3.43 -6.71
N ILE A 39 -1.50 3.84 -6.44
CA ILE A 39 -2.60 2.90 -6.22
C ILE A 39 -2.79 2.02 -7.46
N VAL A 40 -2.81 2.64 -8.65
CA VAL A 40 -2.96 1.88 -9.90
C VAL A 40 -1.77 0.95 -10.11
N GLN A 41 -0.56 1.47 -9.91
CA GLN A 41 0.66 0.70 -10.11
C GLN A 41 0.70 -0.52 -9.19
N LEU A 42 0.37 -0.35 -7.91
CA LEU A 42 0.39 -1.45 -6.96
C LEU A 42 -0.70 -2.48 -7.27
N ALA A 43 -1.89 -2.04 -7.68
CA ALA A 43 -2.93 -2.98 -8.06
C ALA A 43 -2.45 -3.88 -9.20
N ASN A 44 -1.73 -3.31 -10.16
CA ASN A 44 -1.19 -4.09 -11.29
C ASN A 44 -0.08 -5.03 -10.83
N ILE A 45 0.84 -4.55 -10.01
CA ILE A 45 1.96 -5.36 -9.51
C ILE A 45 1.43 -6.54 -8.70
N LEU A 46 0.42 -6.30 -7.88
CA LEU A 46 -0.14 -7.34 -7.00
C LEU A 46 -1.14 -8.24 -7.72
N GLY A 47 -1.47 -7.91 -8.97
CA GLY A 47 -2.39 -8.73 -9.75
C GLY A 47 -3.80 -8.78 -9.18
N LEU A 48 -4.27 -7.67 -8.60
CA LEU A 48 -5.60 -7.66 -7.99
C LEU A 48 -6.69 -7.77 -9.06
N SER A 49 -7.73 -8.56 -8.75
CA SER A 49 -8.89 -8.68 -9.62
C SER A 49 -9.65 -7.35 -9.68
N GLU A 50 -10.47 -7.19 -10.69
CA GLU A 50 -11.32 -6.01 -10.79
C GLU A 50 -12.19 -5.84 -9.56
N ALA A 51 -12.77 -6.93 -9.06
CA ALA A 51 -13.61 -6.89 -7.86
C ALA A 51 -12.82 -6.40 -6.66
N ALA A 52 -11.57 -6.88 -6.48
CA ALA A 52 -10.74 -6.46 -5.36
C ALA A 52 -10.36 -4.99 -5.46
N ARG A 53 -10.12 -4.49 -6.69
CA ARG A 53 -9.72 -3.09 -6.90
C ARG A 53 -10.84 -2.11 -6.63
N THR A 54 -12.09 -2.53 -6.79
CA THR A 54 -13.23 -1.61 -6.79
C THR A 54 -14.14 -1.73 -5.59
N VAL A 55 -13.88 -2.71 -4.69
CA VAL A 55 -14.73 -2.84 -3.51
C VAL A 55 -14.61 -1.59 -2.65
N LEU A 56 -15.75 -1.03 -2.26
CA LEU A 56 -15.80 0.23 -1.54
C LEU A 56 -15.84 0.02 -0.03
N LEU A 57 -15.33 1.00 0.70
CA LEU A 57 -15.57 1.09 2.13
C LEU A 57 -17.06 1.29 2.37
N ALA A 58 -17.51 1.04 3.60
CA ALA A 58 -18.91 1.23 3.95
C ALA A 58 -19.38 2.66 3.66
N SER A 59 -18.48 3.64 3.73
CA SER A 59 -18.82 5.04 3.43
C SER A 59 -19.12 5.25 1.94
N GLY A 60 -18.67 4.35 1.08
CA GLY A 60 -18.83 4.49 -0.37
C GLY A 60 -17.94 5.54 -1.01
N ARG A 61 -17.07 6.20 -0.23
CA ARG A 61 -16.28 7.33 -0.73
C ARG A 61 -14.91 6.96 -1.22
N GLN A 62 -14.45 5.76 -0.91
CA GLN A 62 -13.10 5.32 -1.22
C GLN A 62 -13.10 3.81 -1.34
N THR A 63 -12.23 3.28 -2.19
CA THR A 63 -12.09 1.83 -2.25
C THR A 63 -11.30 1.35 -1.02
N VAL A 64 -11.53 0.09 -0.67
CA VAL A 64 -10.78 -0.55 0.42
C VAL A 64 -9.30 -0.52 0.11
N PHE A 65 -8.93 -0.83 -1.14
CA PHE A 65 -7.51 -0.86 -1.52
C PHE A 65 -6.87 0.52 -1.41
N ALA A 66 -7.50 1.56 -1.95
CA ALA A 66 -6.96 2.92 -1.87
C ALA A 66 -6.77 3.34 -0.41
N ASN A 67 -7.75 3.03 0.44
CA ASN A 67 -7.67 3.36 1.85
C ASN A 67 -6.46 2.70 2.51
N ARG A 68 -6.23 1.43 2.20
CA ARG A 68 -5.11 0.69 2.81
C ARG A 68 -3.77 1.18 2.29
N VAL A 69 -3.68 1.59 1.02
CA VAL A 69 -2.46 2.20 0.48
C VAL A 69 -2.17 3.53 1.19
N HIS A 70 -3.20 4.36 1.38
CA HIS A 70 -3.05 5.62 2.10
C HIS A 70 -2.55 5.39 3.53
N TRP A 71 -3.09 4.39 4.22
CA TRP A 71 -2.64 4.09 5.58
C TRP A 71 -1.19 3.62 5.60
N ALA A 72 -0.79 2.76 4.65
CA ALA A 72 0.60 2.32 4.55
C ALA A 72 1.52 3.52 4.38
N LYS A 73 1.21 4.42 3.46
CA LYS A 73 2.00 5.62 3.23
C LYS A 73 2.05 6.49 4.47
N THR A 74 0.92 6.65 5.18
CA THR A 74 0.85 7.48 6.39
C THR A 74 1.79 6.96 7.47
N TYR A 75 1.80 5.66 7.70
CA TYR A 75 2.68 5.09 8.71
C TYR A 75 4.15 5.17 8.31
N LEU A 76 4.45 4.99 7.02
CA LEU A 76 5.81 5.17 6.53
C LEU A 76 6.27 6.63 6.72
N ALA A 77 5.38 7.59 6.49
CA ALA A 77 5.71 9.00 6.68
C ALA A 77 5.96 9.32 8.14
N LYS A 78 5.14 8.76 9.04
CA LYS A 78 5.34 8.96 10.48
C LYS A 78 6.67 8.40 10.95
N ALA A 79 7.11 7.32 10.33
CA ALA A 79 8.40 6.71 10.67
C ALA A 79 9.59 7.39 9.99
N GLY A 80 9.32 8.39 9.14
CA GLY A 80 10.38 9.13 8.47
C GLY A 80 10.98 8.44 7.27
N LEU A 81 10.30 7.43 6.71
CA LEU A 81 10.83 6.69 5.56
C LEU A 81 10.40 7.29 4.22
N VAL A 82 9.29 8.04 4.21
CA VAL A 82 8.86 8.82 3.06
C VAL A 82 8.47 10.21 3.53
N GLU A 83 8.42 11.17 2.62
CA GLU A 83 8.04 12.53 2.95
C GLU A 83 7.20 13.13 1.83
N ALA A 84 6.25 13.98 2.20
CA ALA A 84 5.44 14.68 1.24
C ALA A 84 6.30 15.70 0.49
N THR A 85 6.11 15.80 -0.82
CA THR A 85 6.82 16.79 -1.64
C THR A 85 5.90 17.91 -2.06
N ARG A 86 4.67 17.57 -2.43
CA ARG A 86 3.62 18.52 -2.77
C ARG A 86 2.30 17.77 -2.63
N ARG A 87 1.20 18.47 -2.78
CA ARG A 87 -0.12 17.88 -2.55
C ARG A 87 -0.28 16.59 -3.37
N GLY A 88 -0.58 15.51 -2.66
CA GLY A 88 -0.82 14.21 -3.29
C GLY A 88 0.43 13.49 -3.77
N HIS A 89 1.62 14.05 -3.54
CA HIS A 89 2.88 13.47 -3.99
C HIS A 89 3.80 13.23 -2.79
N PHE A 90 4.68 12.24 -2.93
CA PHE A 90 5.67 11.96 -1.89
C PHE A 90 6.87 11.25 -2.51
N ARG A 91 7.93 11.15 -1.73
CA ARG A 91 9.16 10.48 -2.16
C ARG A 91 9.80 9.77 -0.97
N ILE A 92 10.74 8.88 -1.26
CA ILE A 92 11.52 8.21 -0.23
C ILE A 92 12.49 9.21 0.40
N THR A 93 12.75 9.04 1.70
CA THR A 93 13.75 9.85 2.41
C THR A 93 15.10 9.12 2.41
N THR A 94 16.15 9.78 2.88
CA THR A 94 17.45 9.13 3.08
C THR A 94 17.31 7.92 3.99
N ARG A 95 16.52 8.06 5.07
CA ARG A 95 16.28 6.95 5.98
C ARG A 95 15.56 5.79 5.29
N GLY A 96 14.60 6.11 4.43
CA GLY A 96 13.92 5.08 3.63
C GLY A 96 14.87 4.38 2.68
N GLU A 97 15.79 5.15 2.08
CA GLU A 97 16.79 4.56 1.19
C GLU A 97 17.71 3.61 1.95
N GLU A 98 18.06 3.93 3.19
CA GLU A 98 18.88 3.05 4.02
C GLU A 98 18.16 1.73 4.28
N VAL A 99 16.86 1.78 4.55
CA VAL A 99 16.07 0.57 4.73
C VAL A 99 16.06 -0.27 3.46
N MET A 100 15.91 0.38 2.30
CA MET A 100 15.84 -0.34 1.03
C MET A 100 17.20 -0.83 0.54
N ALA A 101 18.31 -0.34 1.10
CA ALA A 101 19.64 -0.85 0.76
C ALA A 101 19.80 -2.31 1.19
N THR A 102 19.17 -2.68 2.31
CA THR A 102 19.09 -4.07 2.75
C THR A 102 17.63 -4.32 3.12
N PRO A 103 16.77 -4.52 2.11
CA PRO A 103 15.34 -4.54 2.38
C PRO A 103 14.94 -5.73 3.25
N PRO A 104 14.07 -5.50 4.24
CA PRO A 104 13.54 -6.60 5.04
C PRO A 104 12.54 -7.41 4.22
N ASP A 105 12.19 -8.60 4.70
CA ASP A 105 11.16 -9.41 4.04
C ASP A 105 9.79 -8.75 4.14
N ARG A 106 9.59 -7.95 5.19
CA ARG A 106 8.30 -7.30 5.45
C ARG A 106 8.54 -6.05 6.29
N ILE A 107 7.77 -5.02 6.02
CA ILE A 107 7.68 -3.85 6.89
C ILE A 107 6.29 -3.86 7.51
N ASP A 108 6.22 -3.67 8.82
CA ASP A 108 4.97 -3.57 9.55
C ASP A 108 5.18 -2.62 10.72
N ASN A 109 4.14 -2.44 11.54
CA ASN A 109 4.22 -1.51 12.68
C ASN A 109 5.34 -1.86 13.63
N ARG A 110 5.59 -3.16 13.80
CA ARG A 110 6.66 -3.62 14.68
C ARG A 110 8.02 -3.21 14.14
N PHE A 111 8.22 -3.34 12.84
CA PHE A 111 9.46 -2.89 12.18
C PHE A 111 9.63 -1.39 12.36
N LEU A 112 8.57 -0.62 12.15
CA LEU A 112 8.63 0.84 12.23
C LEU A 112 8.91 1.36 13.63
N ALA A 113 8.61 0.56 14.65
CA ALA A 113 8.82 0.94 16.05
C ALA A 113 10.27 0.79 16.51
N ARG A 114 11.14 0.26 15.69
CA ARG A 114 12.55 0.09 16.04
C ARG A 114 13.32 1.39 16.15
#